data_f976e12f5ef5030f99f1d99601df7673
#
_entry.id   f976e12f5ef5030f99f1d99601df7673
#
_cell.length_a   1.000
_cell.length_b   1.000
_cell.length_c   1.000
_cell.angle_alpha   90.00
_cell.angle_beta   90.00
_cell.angle_gamma   90.00
#
_symmetry.space_group_name_H-M   'P 1'
#
loop_
_entity.id
_entity.type
_entity.pdbx_description
1 polymer ?
#
loop_
_entity_poly.entity_id
_entity_poly.type
_entity_poly.pdbx_seq_one_letter_code
_entity_poly.pdbx_strand_id
1 'polypeptide(L)'
;MIDNTWAGGVLFKALEHGIDISIQAGTKYLVGHSDIMIGTAVANTRTWDKLREHSYLMGQMVDADSAYTTARGIRTLGVRLKQHHESSLKVAKWLSEQPQVKAVYHPALPSCPGHENFKRDFTGASGLFSFELHKRLNDEELSAFMDNFELFTMAYSWGGFESLILCNQAEEIAKIRPGIERKLTGSLIRLHIGFEDTDELIADLQAGFDRIK
;
A
#
# COMPACT_ATOMS: atom_id res chain seq x y z
N MET A 1 -5.24 0.38 19.74
CA MET A 1 -5.87 0.66 18.46
C MET A 1 -4.80 0.67 17.38
N ILE A 2 -5.11 0.16 16.19
CA ILE A 2 -4.19 0.10 15.05
C ILE A 2 -4.94 0.45 13.76
N ASP A 3 -4.28 1.16 12.84
CA ASP A 3 -4.69 1.19 11.45
C ASP A 3 -4.19 -0.09 10.76
N ASN A 4 -5.11 -0.92 10.32
CA ASN A 4 -4.86 -2.22 9.69
C ASN A 4 -5.20 -2.22 8.20
N THR A 5 -5.29 -1.03 7.59
CA THR A 5 -5.70 -0.86 6.19
C THR A 5 -4.77 -1.61 5.24
N TRP A 6 -3.45 -1.53 5.46
CA TRP A 6 -2.45 -2.19 4.61
C TRP A 6 -2.63 -3.71 4.55
N ALA A 7 -3.01 -4.32 5.66
CA ALA A 7 -3.20 -5.76 5.76
C ALA A 7 -4.63 -6.22 5.40
N GLY A 8 -5.53 -5.29 5.05
CA GLY A 8 -6.92 -5.59 4.68
C GLY A 8 -7.73 -6.31 5.76
N GLY A 9 -7.24 -6.32 7.02
CA GLY A 9 -7.85 -7.05 8.13
C GLY A 9 -7.72 -8.57 8.06
N VAL A 10 -7.12 -9.11 7.00
CA VAL A 10 -6.96 -10.56 6.76
C VAL A 10 -5.52 -10.99 6.96
N LEU A 11 -4.56 -10.23 6.41
CA LEU A 11 -3.15 -10.59 6.44
C LEU A 11 -2.52 -10.41 7.82
N PHE A 12 -3.10 -9.55 8.66
CA PHE A 12 -2.75 -9.38 10.07
C PHE A 12 -4.02 -9.34 10.91
N LYS A 13 -4.21 -10.32 11.77
CA LYS A 13 -5.39 -10.45 12.62
C LYS A 13 -5.21 -9.69 13.94
N ALA A 14 -5.35 -8.38 13.89
CA ALA A 14 -4.99 -7.47 14.97
C ALA A 14 -5.60 -7.85 16.35
N LEU A 15 -6.85 -8.29 16.39
CA LEU A 15 -7.51 -8.67 17.64
C LEU A 15 -6.88 -9.92 18.30
N GLU A 16 -6.36 -10.86 17.51
CA GLU A 16 -5.64 -12.04 17.99
C GLU A 16 -4.26 -11.69 18.59
N HIS A 17 -3.72 -10.51 18.19
CA HIS A 17 -2.46 -9.96 18.74
C HIS A 17 -2.68 -8.97 19.90
N GLY A 18 -3.85 -9.00 20.56
CA GLY A 18 -4.13 -8.18 21.74
C GLY A 18 -4.48 -6.72 21.45
N ILE A 19 -4.76 -6.37 20.22
CA ILE A 19 -5.26 -5.05 19.82
C ILE A 19 -6.76 -4.98 20.12
N ASP A 20 -7.21 -3.88 20.73
CA ASP A 20 -8.62 -3.72 21.09
C ASP A 20 -9.51 -3.26 19.95
N ILE A 21 -8.96 -2.39 19.07
CA ILE A 21 -9.69 -1.79 17.95
C ILE A 21 -8.80 -1.81 16.72
N SER A 22 -9.27 -2.44 15.65
CA SER A 22 -8.68 -2.45 14.32
C SER A 22 -9.48 -1.50 13.42
N ILE A 23 -8.82 -0.46 12.94
CA ILE A 23 -9.41 0.53 12.02
C ILE A 23 -8.90 0.24 10.61
N GLN A 24 -9.75 0.47 9.62
CA GLN A 24 -9.36 0.40 8.22
C GLN A 24 -10.04 1.49 7.41
N ALA A 25 -9.31 2.10 6.50
CA ALA A 25 -9.89 2.76 5.35
C ALA A 25 -10.46 1.67 4.43
N GLY A 26 -11.74 1.35 4.59
CA GLY A 26 -12.43 0.35 3.75
C GLY A 26 -12.41 0.72 2.26
N THR A 27 -12.26 2.02 1.97
CA THR A 27 -11.94 2.61 0.66
C THR A 27 -10.84 1.86 -0.10
N LYS A 28 -9.90 1.22 0.60
CA LYS A 28 -8.76 0.49 0.02
C LYS A 28 -9.16 -0.95 -0.33
N TYR A 29 -8.58 -1.93 0.33
CA TYR A 29 -8.75 -3.34 -0.03
C TYR A 29 -10.14 -3.90 0.25
N LEU A 30 -10.90 -3.38 1.24
CA LEU A 30 -12.24 -3.93 1.51
C LEU A 30 -13.17 -3.74 0.32
N VAL A 31 -13.24 -2.52 -0.21
CA VAL A 31 -13.98 -2.20 -1.44
C VAL A 31 -13.22 -2.71 -2.68
N GLY A 32 -11.96 -2.31 -2.83
CA GLY A 32 -11.01 -2.83 -3.82
C GLY A 32 -11.24 -2.36 -5.26
N HIS A 33 -12.10 -1.35 -5.48
CA HIS A 33 -12.50 -0.90 -6.82
C HIS A 33 -12.39 0.62 -7.04
N SER A 34 -11.77 1.35 -6.09
CA SER A 34 -11.52 2.80 -6.18
C SER A 34 -12.76 3.68 -6.37
N ASP A 35 -13.93 3.20 -5.98
CA ASP A 35 -15.24 3.82 -6.27
C ASP A 35 -16.02 4.26 -5.02
N ILE A 36 -15.60 3.86 -3.80
CA ILE A 36 -16.29 4.15 -2.54
C ILE A 36 -15.32 4.67 -1.48
N MET A 37 -15.73 5.67 -0.74
CA MET A 37 -15.03 6.16 0.45
C MET A 37 -15.75 5.70 1.72
N ILE A 38 -15.09 4.85 2.49
CA ILE A 38 -15.66 4.27 3.72
C ILE A 38 -14.57 3.98 4.75
N GLY A 39 -14.89 4.18 6.02
CA GLY A 39 -14.09 3.71 7.15
C GLY A 39 -14.76 2.53 7.84
N THR A 40 -13.97 1.64 8.41
CA THR A 40 -14.45 0.56 9.27
C THR A 40 -13.65 0.51 10.57
N ALA A 41 -14.32 0.17 11.66
CA ALA A 41 -13.69 -0.10 12.94
C ALA A 41 -14.26 -1.39 13.52
N VAL A 42 -13.37 -2.34 13.85
CA VAL A 42 -13.70 -3.60 14.48
C VAL A 42 -13.11 -3.61 15.88
N ALA A 43 -13.93 -3.91 16.88
CA ALA A 43 -13.54 -3.94 18.28
C ALA A 43 -13.70 -5.32 18.91
N ASN A 44 -12.85 -5.62 19.91
CA ASN A 44 -13.10 -6.77 20.77
C ASN A 44 -14.27 -6.51 21.72
N THR A 45 -14.72 -7.55 22.45
CA THR A 45 -15.86 -7.47 23.37
C THR A 45 -15.68 -6.43 24.49
N ARG A 46 -14.44 -6.16 24.91
CA ARG A 46 -14.11 -5.19 25.97
C ARG A 46 -14.42 -3.74 25.58
N THR A 47 -14.26 -3.42 24.31
CA THR A 47 -14.36 -2.04 23.80
C THR A 47 -15.55 -1.80 22.87
N TRP A 48 -16.25 -2.85 22.47
CA TRP A 48 -17.33 -2.80 21.48
C TRP A 48 -18.48 -1.85 21.88
N ASP A 49 -19.02 -2.00 23.09
CA ASP A 49 -20.20 -1.22 23.50
C ASP A 49 -19.89 0.29 23.49
N LYS A 50 -18.72 0.68 24.02
CA LYS A 50 -18.27 2.07 24.04
C LYS A 50 -18.05 2.62 22.63
N LEU A 51 -17.40 1.84 21.76
CA LEU A 51 -17.16 2.27 20.37
C LEU A 51 -18.47 2.49 19.63
N ARG A 52 -19.40 1.56 19.75
CA ARG A 52 -20.72 1.61 19.10
C ARG A 52 -21.55 2.82 19.62
N GLU A 53 -21.62 3.01 20.92
CA GLU A 53 -22.35 4.10 21.53
C GLU A 53 -21.81 5.48 21.06
N HIS A 54 -20.50 5.66 21.10
CA HIS A 54 -19.88 6.92 20.64
C HIS A 54 -20.10 7.13 19.14
N SER A 55 -20.02 6.08 18.32
CA SER A 55 -20.30 6.20 16.88
C SER A 55 -21.72 6.70 16.62
N TYR A 56 -22.71 6.20 17.36
CA TYR A 56 -24.09 6.67 17.24
C TYR A 56 -24.26 8.09 17.72
N LEU A 57 -23.67 8.47 18.88
CA LEU A 57 -23.73 9.82 19.41
C LEU A 57 -23.09 10.85 18.47
N MET A 58 -22.01 10.46 17.78
CA MET A 58 -21.31 11.30 16.83
C MET A 58 -21.95 11.32 15.43
N GLY A 59 -23.02 10.54 15.20
CA GLY A 59 -23.65 10.44 13.89
C GLY A 59 -22.77 9.82 12.82
N GLN A 60 -21.81 8.98 13.20
CA GLN A 60 -20.92 8.31 12.26
C GLN A 60 -21.65 7.16 11.58
N MET A 61 -22.18 7.44 10.41
CA MET A 61 -22.99 6.54 9.62
C MET A 61 -22.45 6.45 8.19
N VAL A 62 -22.81 5.38 7.51
CA VAL A 62 -22.56 5.16 6.10
C VAL A 62 -23.90 4.92 5.40
N ASP A 63 -24.03 5.38 4.18
CA ASP A 63 -25.19 5.09 3.34
C ASP A 63 -25.28 3.60 2.98
N ALA A 64 -26.49 3.16 2.61
CA ALA A 64 -26.77 1.77 2.35
C ALA A 64 -26.03 1.22 1.12
N ASP A 65 -25.83 2.04 0.08
CA ASP A 65 -25.15 1.62 -1.15
C ASP A 65 -23.67 1.41 -0.93
N SER A 66 -23.02 2.33 -0.20
CA SER A 66 -21.61 2.17 0.20
C SER A 66 -21.40 0.96 1.11
N ALA A 67 -22.32 0.70 2.05
CA ALA A 67 -22.28 -0.49 2.90
C ALA A 67 -22.43 -1.78 2.08
N TYR A 68 -23.38 -1.81 1.15
CA TYR A 68 -23.62 -2.95 0.27
C TYR A 68 -22.40 -3.22 -0.64
N THR A 69 -21.87 -2.18 -1.27
CA THR A 69 -20.71 -2.28 -2.18
C THR A 69 -19.47 -2.79 -1.41
N THR A 70 -19.26 -2.29 -0.20
CA THR A 70 -18.19 -2.79 0.68
C THR A 70 -18.38 -4.26 1.04
N ALA A 71 -19.58 -4.66 1.44
CA ALA A 71 -19.90 -6.06 1.75
C ALA A 71 -19.69 -6.97 0.52
N ARG A 72 -20.00 -6.50 -0.68
CA ARG A 72 -19.72 -7.18 -1.95
C ARG A 72 -18.21 -7.31 -2.19
N GLY A 73 -17.43 -6.24 -1.99
CA GLY A 73 -15.98 -6.24 -2.12
C GLY A 73 -15.30 -7.24 -1.18
N ILE A 74 -15.75 -7.35 0.06
CA ILE A 74 -15.22 -8.29 1.06
C ILE A 74 -15.30 -9.75 0.57
N ARG A 75 -16.31 -10.12 -0.22
CA ARG A 75 -16.46 -11.49 -0.73
C ARG A 75 -15.31 -11.95 -1.63
N THR A 76 -14.61 -11.02 -2.28
CA THR A 76 -13.46 -11.29 -3.14
C THR A 76 -12.13 -10.86 -2.51
N LEU A 77 -12.15 -10.34 -1.28
CA LEU A 77 -10.97 -9.77 -0.62
C LEU A 77 -9.78 -10.73 -0.58
N GLY A 78 -10.01 -11.98 -0.17
CA GLY A 78 -8.94 -12.97 -0.07
C GLY A 78 -8.26 -13.28 -1.41
N VAL A 79 -9.04 -13.41 -2.48
CA VAL A 79 -8.51 -13.66 -3.84
C VAL A 79 -7.71 -12.45 -4.32
N ARG A 80 -8.22 -11.23 -4.10
CA ARG A 80 -7.55 -9.99 -4.50
C ARG A 80 -6.24 -9.78 -3.73
N LEU A 81 -6.23 -9.98 -2.41
CA LEU A 81 -5.01 -9.86 -1.61
C LEU A 81 -3.95 -10.89 -2.01
N LYS A 82 -4.38 -12.12 -2.35
CA LYS A 82 -3.46 -13.13 -2.89
C LYS A 82 -2.80 -12.66 -4.18
N GLN A 83 -3.59 -12.14 -5.12
CA GLN A 83 -3.06 -11.60 -6.39
C GLN A 83 -2.12 -10.42 -6.15
N HIS A 84 -2.52 -9.46 -5.31
CA HIS A 84 -1.66 -8.33 -4.93
C HIS A 84 -0.32 -8.80 -4.36
N HIS A 85 -0.35 -9.81 -3.47
CA HIS A 85 0.88 -10.37 -2.89
C HIS A 85 1.79 -10.98 -3.95
N GLU A 86 1.26 -11.84 -4.82
CA GLU A 86 2.01 -12.54 -5.85
C GLU A 86 2.62 -11.55 -6.85
N SER A 87 1.83 -10.63 -7.36
CA SER A 87 2.26 -9.61 -8.33
C SER A 87 3.28 -8.64 -7.71
N SER A 88 2.99 -8.09 -6.52
CA SER A 88 3.90 -7.13 -5.87
C SER A 88 5.25 -7.77 -5.52
N LEU A 89 5.26 -9.02 -5.07
CA LEU A 89 6.50 -9.73 -4.76
C LEU A 89 7.32 -10.01 -6.03
N LYS A 90 6.69 -10.33 -7.15
CA LYS A 90 7.38 -10.52 -8.44
C LYS A 90 8.03 -9.21 -8.89
N VAL A 91 7.30 -8.11 -8.86
CA VAL A 91 7.83 -6.76 -9.18
C VAL A 91 8.96 -6.36 -8.21
N ALA A 92 8.77 -6.59 -6.91
CA ALA A 92 9.77 -6.24 -5.90
C ALA A 92 11.09 -7.02 -6.05
N LYS A 93 11.02 -8.29 -6.42
CA LYS A 93 12.21 -9.10 -6.73
C LYS A 93 12.95 -8.57 -7.96
N TRP A 94 12.23 -8.30 -9.03
CA TRP A 94 12.80 -7.72 -10.24
C TRP A 94 13.46 -6.35 -9.94
N LEU A 95 12.80 -5.49 -9.18
CA LEU A 95 13.37 -4.20 -8.75
C LEU A 95 14.67 -4.36 -7.95
N SER A 96 14.78 -5.41 -7.13
CA SER A 96 16.01 -5.66 -6.34
C SER A 96 17.24 -5.96 -7.20
N GLU A 97 17.03 -6.35 -8.46
CA GLU A 97 18.08 -6.69 -9.42
C GLU A 97 18.45 -5.51 -10.32
N GLN A 98 17.73 -4.37 -10.22
CA GLN A 98 17.97 -3.23 -11.09
C GLN A 98 19.12 -2.37 -10.59
N PRO A 99 20.07 -1.98 -11.46
CA PRO A 99 21.26 -1.20 -11.06
C PRO A 99 20.92 0.22 -10.57
N GLN A 100 19.76 0.77 -10.91
CA GLN A 100 19.30 2.07 -10.44
C GLN A 100 18.72 2.03 -9.03
N VAL A 101 18.34 0.84 -8.55
CA VAL A 101 17.63 0.66 -7.28
C VAL A 101 18.61 0.38 -6.15
N LYS A 102 18.56 1.22 -5.14
CA LYS A 102 19.39 1.12 -3.92
C LYS A 102 18.79 0.13 -2.92
N ALA A 103 17.48 0.18 -2.72
CA ALA A 103 16.78 -0.67 -1.76
C ALA A 103 15.31 -0.83 -2.16
N VAL A 104 14.75 -2.00 -1.85
CA VAL A 104 13.31 -2.28 -2.01
C VAL A 104 12.70 -2.55 -0.64
N TYR A 105 11.70 -1.76 -0.28
CA TYR A 105 11.00 -1.83 1.01
C TYR A 105 9.71 -2.65 0.89
N HIS A 106 9.83 -3.89 0.45
CA HIS A 106 8.74 -4.86 0.42
C HIS A 106 8.94 -5.88 1.55
N PRO A 107 8.03 -6.01 2.53
CA PRO A 107 8.28 -6.73 3.77
C PRO A 107 8.52 -8.24 3.57
N ALA A 108 8.07 -8.82 2.47
CA ALA A 108 8.34 -10.22 2.14
C ALA A 108 9.76 -10.47 1.59
N LEU A 109 10.55 -9.42 1.31
CA LEU A 109 11.95 -9.59 0.92
C LEU A 109 12.84 -9.70 2.17
N PRO A 110 13.79 -10.65 2.22
CA PRO A 110 14.71 -10.80 3.34
C PRO A 110 15.55 -9.55 3.64
N SER A 111 15.83 -8.73 2.63
CA SER A 111 16.57 -7.47 2.74
C SER A 111 15.76 -6.35 3.38
N CYS A 112 14.44 -6.48 3.48
CA CYS A 112 13.58 -5.45 4.04
C CYS A 112 13.73 -5.38 5.57
N PRO A 113 13.96 -4.20 6.16
CA PRO A 113 13.95 -4.05 7.60
C PRO A 113 12.63 -4.54 8.22
N GLY A 114 12.72 -5.40 9.23
CA GLY A 114 11.55 -5.97 9.90
C GLY A 114 10.98 -7.24 9.24
N HIS A 115 11.65 -7.82 8.25
CA HIS A 115 11.22 -9.05 7.57
C HIS A 115 10.87 -10.19 8.53
N GLU A 116 11.67 -10.42 9.58
CA GLU A 116 11.41 -11.49 10.56
C GLU A 116 10.11 -11.24 11.37
N ASN A 117 9.79 -9.98 11.69
CA ASN A 117 8.51 -9.62 12.30
C ASN A 117 7.35 -9.86 11.32
N PHE A 118 7.54 -9.48 10.05
CA PHE A 118 6.54 -9.75 9.01
C PHE A 118 6.26 -11.24 8.88
N LYS A 119 7.29 -12.08 8.79
CA LYS A 119 7.14 -13.55 8.72
C LYS A 119 6.41 -14.14 9.92
N ARG A 120 6.64 -13.59 11.11
CA ARG A 120 6.01 -14.07 12.35
C ARG A 120 4.53 -13.70 12.43
N ASP A 121 4.19 -12.47 12.01
CA ASP A 121 2.90 -11.84 12.36
C ASP A 121 1.93 -11.77 11.18
N PHE A 122 2.41 -11.83 9.93
CA PHE A 122 1.59 -11.64 8.73
C PHE A 122 1.51 -12.90 7.89
N THR A 123 0.35 -13.14 7.29
CA THR A 123 0.11 -14.29 6.41
C THR A 123 0.40 -14.00 4.93
N GLY A 124 0.78 -12.77 4.61
CA GLY A 124 1.11 -12.32 3.26
C GLY A 124 1.31 -10.81 3.20
N ALA A 125 1.72 -10.30 2.06
CA ALA A 125 1.89 -8.88 1.78
C ALA A 125 0.74 -8.35 0.90
N SER A 126 0.60 -7.04 0.86
CA SER A 126 -0.32 -6.34 -0.03
C SER A 126 0.38 -5.77 -1.26
N GLY A 127 -0.36 -5.09 -2.13
CA GLY A 127 0.19 -4.48 -3.35
C GLY A 127 1.01 -3.21 -3.12
N LEU A 128 1.00 -2.64 -1.90
CA LEU A 128 1.62 -1.36 -1.60
C LEU A 128 3.01 -1.53 -0.97
N PHE A 129 4.03 -1.01 -1.65
CA PHE A 129 5.41 -0.97 -1.16
C PHE A 129 6.19 0.20 -1.77
N SER A 130 7.46 0.34 -1.43
CA SER A 130 8.32 1.40 -1.97
C SER A 130 9.71 0.87 -2.33
N PHE A 131 10.40 1.59 -3.20
CA PHE A 131 11.82 1.39 -3.47
C PHE A 131 12.55 2.73 -3.52
N GLU A 132 13.84 2.73 -3.19
CA GLU A 132 14.72 3.89 -3.21
C GLU A 132 15.70 3.77 -4.36
N LEU A 133 15.87 4.83 -5.12
CA LEU A 133 16.90 4.93 -6.15
C LEU A 133 18.26 5.26 -5.52
N HIS A 134 19.37 4.87 -6.17
CA HIS A 134 20.70 5.35 -5.79
C HIS A 134 20.84 6.86 -5.93
N LYS A 135 20.18 7.42 -6.93
CA LYS A 135 20.20 8.84 -7.29
C LYS A 135 18.94 9.55 -6.83
N ARG A 136 19.10 10.77 -6.37
CA ARG A 136 18.00 11.71 -6.28
C ARG A 136 17.77 12.31 -7.67
N LEU A 137 16.57 12.11 -8.20
CA LEU A 137 16.17 12.68 -9.48
C LEU A 137 15.92 14.19 -9.32
N ASN A 138 16.45 14.97 -10.23
CA ASN A 138 16.06 16.37 -10.40
C ASN A 138 14.69 16.45 -11.11
N ASP A 139 14.14 17.65 -11.28
CA ASP A 139 12.79 17.84 -11.82
C ASP A 139 12.65 17.33 -13.27
N GLU A 140 13.68 17.48 -14.10
CA GLU A 140 13.68 16.99 -15.48
C GLU A 140 13.73 15.46 -15.53
N GLU A 141 14.60 14.86 -14.74
CA GLU A 141 14.71 13.39 -14.61
C GLU A 141 13.46 12.79 -14.00
N LEU A 142 12.88 13.48 -13.01
CA LEU A 142 11.63 13.05 -12.37
C LEU A 142 10.47 13.05 -13.37
N SER A 143 10.34 14.13 -14.15
CA SER A 143 9.34 14.22 -15.22
C SER A 143 9.58 13.14 -16.27
N ALA A 144 10.83 12.97 -16.75
CA ALA A 144 11.16 11.91 -17.69
C ALA A 144 10.80 10.52 -17.20
N PHE A 145 11.02 10.24 -15.91
CA PHE A 145 10.68 8.95 -15.29
C PHE A 145 9.18 8.78 -15.13
N MET A 146 8.47 9.79 -14.60
CA MET A 146 7.09 9.65 -14.12
C MET A 146 6.01 9.87 -15.19
N ASP A 147 6.24 10.74 -16.17
CA ASP A 147 5.14 11.26 -17.02
C ASP A 147 4.74 10.34 -18.19
N ASN A 148 5.46 9.25 -18.44
CA ASN A 148 5.29 8.43 -19.64
C ASN A 148 5.11 6.95 -19.34
N PHE A 149 4.50 6.58 -18.22
CA PHE A 149 4.06 5.23 -17.95
C PHE A 149 2.73 4.96 -18.70
N GLU A 150 2.59 3.76 -19.25
CA GLU A 150 1.38 3.33 -19.94
C GLU A 150 0.37 2.67 -19.01
N LEU A 151 0.87 1.94 -18.01
CA LEU A 151 0.06 1.18 -17.07
C LEU A 151 0.00 1.82 -15.68
N PHE A 152 1.10 2.41 -15.22
CA PHE A 152 1.12 3.08 -13.93
C PHE A 152 0.53 4.48 -14.00
N THR A 153 -0.50 4.74 -13.20
CA THR A 153 -1.10 6.07 -13.04
C THR A 153 -0.56 6.77 -11.81
N MET A 154 -0.29 8.07 -11.91
CA MET A 154 0.09 8.89 -10.76
C MET A 154 -1.15 9.21 -9.91
N ALA A 155 -1.28 8.56 -8.76
CA ALA A 155 -2.36 8.83 -7.81
C ALA A 155 -1.98 8.50 -6.37
N TYR A 156 -2.59 9.22 -5.41
CA TYR A 156 -2.29 9.04 -3.99
C TYR A 156 -2.93 7.80 -3.36
N SER A 157 -4.06 7.35 -3.85
CA SER A 157 -4.76 6.19 -3.30
C SER A 157 -3.98 4.89 -3.52
N TRP A 158 -4.57 3.77 -3.20
CA TRP A 158 -4.05 2.42 -3.40
C TRP A 158 -5.12 1.40 -2.96
N GLY A 159 -4.91 0.12 -3.24
CA GLY A 159 -5.80 -0.96 -2.83
C GLY A 159 -6.95 -1.23 -3.79
N GLY A 160 -6.97 -0.56 -4.95
CA GLY A 160 -7.85 -0.81 -6.07
C GLY A 160 -7.27 -1.82 -7.05
N PHE A 161 -7.85 -1.87 -8.24
CA PHE A 161 -7.45 -2.78 -9.32
C PHE A 161 -6.33 -2.21 -10.19
N GLU A 162 -6.15 -0.88 -10.17
CA GLU A 162 -5.15 -0.15 -10.96
C GLU A 162 -3.78 -0.13 -10.27
N SER A 163 -2.72 -0.21 -11.08
CA SER A 163 -1.35 0.04 -10.63
C SER A 163 -1.05 1.53 -10.55
N LEU A 164 -0.49 1.96 -9.41
CA LEU A 164 -0.24 3.36 -9.12
C LEU A 164 1.23 3.58 -8.75
N ILE A 165 1.75 4.76 -9.13
CA ILE A 165 3.12 5.18 -8.84
C ILE A 165 3.14 6.61 -8.28
N LEU A 166 4.00 6.84 -7.29
CA LEU A 166 4.30 8.18 -6.77
C LEU A 166 5.78 8.29 -6.43
N CYS A 167 6.36 9.45 -6.68
CA CYS A 167 7.66 9.81 -6.13
C CYS A 167 7.49 10.68 -4.89
N ASN A 168 8.23 10.34 -3.83
CA ASN A 168 8.29 11.12 -2.60
C ASN A 168 9.75 11.53 -2.36
N GLN A 169 10.02 12.82 -2.31
CA GLN A 169 11.35 13.31 -1.97
C GLN A 169 11.54 13.30 -0.44
N ALA A 170 12.76 13.00 0.01
CA ALA A 170 13.06 12.86 1.43
C ALA A 170 12.71 14.12 2.23
N GLU A 171 12.87 15.31 1.65
CA GLU A 171 12.57 16.58 2.29
C GLU A 171 11.07 16.80 2.52
N GLU A 172 10.22 16.31 1.59
CA GLU A 172 8.77 16.39 1.75
C GLU A 172 8.32 15.45 2.89
N ILE A 173 8.89 14.27 2.95
CA ILE A 173 8.62 13.33 4.05
C ILE A 173 9.12 13.90 5.38
N ALA A 174 10.28 14.58 5.38
CA ALA A 174 10.88 15.16 6.59
C ALA A 174 10.01 16.25 7.22
N LYS A 175 9.13 16.93 6.49
CA LYS A 175 8.17 17.90 7.04
C LYS A 175 7.23 17.25 8.07
N ILE A 176 6.90 15.98 7.88
CA ILE A 176 6.00 15.24 8.78
C ILE A 176 6.72 14.16 9.59
N ARG A 177 7.92 13.76 9.18
CA ARG A 177 8.76 12.77 9.86
C ARG A 177 10.22 13.26 9.91
N PRO A 178 10.55 14.21 10.81
CA PRO A 178 11.91 14.74 10.92
C PRO A 178 12.95 13.62 11.11
N GLY A 179 14.08 13.73 10.41
CA GLY A 179 15.18 12.76 10.47
C GLY A 179 15.13 11.66 9.42
N ILE A 180 14.06 11.54 8.64
CA ILE A 180 13.98 10.55 7.57
C ILE A 180 14.98 10.87 6.43
N GLU A 181 15.26 12.17 6.20
CA GLU A 181 16.23 12.67 5.24
C GLU A 181 17.66 12.16 5.47
N ARG A 182 17.96 11.74 6.71
CA ARG A 182 19.25 11.11 7.05
C ARG A 182 19.35 9.65 6.61
N LYS A 183 18.22 9.03 6.31
CA LYS A 183 18.11 7.62 5.93
C LYS A 183 17.90 7.44 4.43
N LEU A 184 17.14 8.35 3.82
CA LEU A 184 16.86 8.36 2.38
C LEU A 184 17.84 9.30 1.68
N THR A 185 18.64 8.79 0.77
CA THR A 185 19.63 9.55 -0.01
C THR A 185 19.23 9.70 -1.48
N GLY A 186 18.34 8.85 -1.96
CA GLY A 186 17.77 8.86 -3.29
C GLY A 186 16.29 9.21 -3.31
N SER A 187 15.71 9.26 -4.51
CA SER A 187 14.27 9.40 -4.67
C SER A 187 13.56 8.14 -4.20
N LEU A 188 12.51 8.31 -3.38
CA LEU A 188 11.68 7.21 -2.90
C LEU A 188 10.45 7.08 -3.79
N ILE A 189 10.34 5.97 -4.48
CA ILE A 189 9.20 5.66 -5.35
C ILE A 189 8.26 4.72 -4.59
N ARG A 190 7.00 5.09 -4.50
CA ARG A 190 5.93 4.26 -3.95
C ARG A 190 5.16 3.62 -5.09
N LEU A 191 4.97 2.32 -5.02
CA LEU A 191 4.12 1.56 -5.94
C LEU A 191 2.91 0.99 -5.20
N HIS A 192 1.80 0.96 -5.91
CA HIS A 192 0.72 0.02 -5.66
C HIS A 192 0.57 -0.85 -6.91
N ILE A 193 0.66 -2.15 -6.75
CA ILE A 193 0.52 -3.13 -7.83
C ILE A 193 -0.93 -3.60 -7.88
N GLY A 194 -1.59 -3.34 -8.99
CA GLY A 194 -2.95 -3.73 -9.29
C GLY A 194 -3.08 -5.14 -9.86
N PHE A 195 -3.96 -5.32 -10.83
CA PHE A 195 -4.29 -6.62 -11.42
C PHE A 195 -3.90 -6.74 -12.90
N GLU A 196 -3.19 -5.75 -13.43
CA GLU A 196 -2.61 -5.81 -14.77
C GLU A 196 -1.58 -6.96 -14.87
N ASP A 197 -1.26 -7.38 -16.07
CA ASP A 197 -0.23 -8.41 -16.27
C ASP A 197 1.10 -7.95 -15.67
N THR A 198 1.69 -8.81 -14.84
CA THR A 198 2.87 -8.43 -14.05
C THR A 198 4.12 -8.27 -14.92
N ASP A 199 4.22 -8.97 -16.05
CA ASP A 199 5.35 -8.84 -16.96
C ASP A 199 5.23 -7.54 -17.77
N GLU A 200 4.02 -7.11 -18.11
CA GLU A 200 3.75 -5.81 -18.72
C GLU A 200 4.05 -4.66 -17.75
N LEU A 201 3.69 -4.79 -16.47
CA LEU A 201 4.07 -3.81 -15.43
C LEU A 201 5.59 -3.68 -15.28
N ILE A 202 6.32 -4.80 -15.33
CA ILE A 202 7.78 -4.80 -15.29
C ILE A 202 8.35 -4.12 -16.54
N ALA A 203 7.80 -4.38 -17.72
CA ALA A 203 8.23 -3.74 -18.97
C ALA A 203 8.00 -2.22 -18.93
N ASP A 204 6.88 -1.76 -18.38
CA ASP A 204 6.56 -0.35 -18.21
C ASP A 204 7.55 0.34 -17.24
N LEU A 205 7.87 -0.31 -16.10
CA LEU A 205 8.92 0.17 -15.18
C LEU A 205 10.31 0.20 -15.83
N GLN A 206 10.65 -0.80 -16.65
CA GLN A 206 11.92 -0.82 -17.39
C GLN A 206 12.00 0.35 -18.35
N ALA A 207 10.94 0.65 -19.09
CA ALA A 207 10.88 1.83 -19.94
C ALA A 207 11.08 3.13 -19.14
N GLY A 208 10.55 3.22 -17.93
CA GLY A 208 10.82 4.32 -17.01
C GLY A 208 12.31 4.47 -16.67
N PHE A 209 12.97 3.37 -16.28
CA PHE A 209 14.41 3.39 -15.99
C PHE A 209 15.25 3.74 -17.21
N ASP A 210 14.84 3.34 -18.41
CA ASP A 210 15.57 3.63 -19.67
C ASP A 210 15.57 5.13 -20.00
N ARG A 211 14.60 5.90 -19.51
CA ARG A 211 14.51 7.35 -19.68
C ARG A 211 15.44 8.16 -18.76
N ILE A 212 15.98 7.55 -17.70
CA ILE A 212 16.84 8.22 -16.68
C ILE A 212 18.25 7.61 -16.59
N LYS A 213 18.73 7.03 -17.68
CA LYS A 213 20.10 6.47 -17.77
C LYS A 213 21.19 7.52 -17.67
#